data_ad7888eea819c89af17a031aeb996385
#
_entry.id   ad7888eea819c89af17a031aeb996385
#
_cell.length_a   1.000
_cell.length_b   1.000
_cell.length_c   1.000
_cell.angle_alpha   90.00
_cell.angle_beta   90.00
_cell.angle_gamma   90.00
#
_symmetry.space_group_name_H-M   'P 1'
#
loop_
_entity.id
_entity.type
_entity.pdbx_description
1 polymer ?
#
loop_
_entity_poly.entity_id
_entity_poly.type
_entity_poly.pdbx_seq_one_letter_code
_entity_poly.pdbx_strand_id
1 'polypeptide(L)'
;MSETTSAGNLFKAGKLAEALEAASAEVKRSPAELAPRLLLAELLLFAGNLERADVILDAAAQIDPDAILVVSEFRQLLRAEMARRQFRRDGRIPEFLGAPTPALAEILGAHVALRAGDAEAAAGHAAAAEELRPRVPGHLGDTKFDDFRDACDLHAGYFEVLTTTGKYFWIPTERVETAEFHAPKRPRDLYWRRATVSVKGGPDGEVYVPALYGSDNLDQEPALRLGRATDWIEKDGLVQGVGQRIFLAGDEAVGIQTLTELEFAI
;
A
#
# COMPACT_ATOMS: atom_id res chain seq x y z
N MET A 1 18.75 -29.85 2.25
CA MET A 1 18.05 -28.94 3.17
C MET A 1 16.57 -29.10 2.89
N SER A 2 15.75 -29.36 3.91
CA SER A 2 14.30 -29.58 3.76
C SER A 2 13.64 -28.33 3.19
N GLU A 3 12.70 -28.48 2.25
CA GLU A 3 11.90 -27.39 1.65
C GLU A 3 11.23 -26.47 2.68
N THR A 4 11.01 -26.96 3.89
CA THR A 4 10.36 -26.25 5.00
C THR A 4 11.23 -25.11 5.59
N THR A 5 12.51 -25.05 5.27
CA THR A 5 13.48 -24.16 5.93
C THR A 5 13.88 -22.94 5.09
N SER A 6 13.38 -22.81 3.86
CA SER A 6 13.69 -21.63 3.04
C SER A 6 12.97 -20.37 3.55
N ALA A 7 13.62 -19.20 3.44
CA ALA A 7 13.04 -17.92 3.85
C ALA A 7 11.66 -17.67 3.20
N GLY A 8 11.49 -18.02 1.93
CA GLY A 8 10.22 -17.91 1.23
C GLY A 8 9.11 -18.81 1.81
N ASN A 9 9.45 -20.05 2.20
CA ASN A 9 8.48 -20.96 2.82
C ASN A 9 8.11 -20.54 4.24
N LEU A 10 9.06 -20.03 5.01
CA LEU A 10 8.81 -19.45 6.33
C LEU A 10 7.90 -18.23 6.23
N PHE A 11 8.13 -17.35 5.25
CA PHE A 11 7.24 -16.21 4.97
C PHE A 11 5.82 -16.69 4.61
N LYS A 12 5.69 -17.67 3.70
CA LYS A 12 4.39 -18.27 3.35
C LYS A 12 3.68 -18.88 4.57
N ALA A 13 4.43 -19.43 5.52
CA ALA A 13 3.92 -19.97 6.77
C ALA A 13 3.56 -18.90 7.83
N GLY A 14 3.77 -17.61 7.54
CA GLY A 14 3.48 -16.52 8.48
C GLY A 14 4.59 -16.21 9.48
N LYS A 15 5.73 -16.86 9.35
CA LYS A 15 6.85 -16.80 10.30
C LYS A 15 7.87 -15.74 9.87
N LEU A 16 7.48 -14.47 9.97
CA LEU A 16 8.30 -13.35 9.45
C LEU A 16 9.68 -13.26 10.11
N ALA A 17 9.77 -13.43 11.42
CA ALA A 17 11.04 -13.35 12.14
C ALA A 17 12.01 -14.43 11.67
N GLU A 18 11.56 -15.69 11.63
CA GLU A 18 12.34 -16.83 11.14
C GLU A 18 12.71 -16.65 9.65
N ALA A 19 11.80 -16.10 8.83
CA ALA A 19 12.08 -15.81 7.42
C ALA A 19 13.18 -14.77 7.24
N LEU A 20 13.20 -13.71 8.07
CA LEU A 20 14.24 -12.68 8.07
C LEU A 20 15.61 -13.24 8.49
N GLU A 21 15.64 -14.10 9.50
CA GLU A 21 16.87 -14.77 9.94
C GLU A 21 17.42 -15.67 8.83
N ALA A 22 16.56 -16.49 8.22
CA ALA A 22 16.94 -17.39 7.13
C ALA A 22 17.44 -16.60 5.90
N ALA A 23 16.75 -15.53 5.50
CA ALA A 23 17.16 -14.67 4.39
C ALA A 23 18.49 -13.96 4.68
N SER A 24 18.69 -13.48 5.91
CA SER A 24 19.94 -12.85 6.34
C SER A 24 21.13 -13.84 6.33
N ALA A 25 20.90 -15.08 6.74
CA ALA A 25 21.90 -16.14 6.68
C ALA A 25 22.25 -16.50 5.23
N GLU A 26 21.26 -16.52 4.33
CA GLU A 26 21.46 -16.79 2.90
C GLU A 26 22.33 -15.71 2.24
N VAL A 27 22.04 -14.44 2.50
CA VAL A 27 22.87 -13.32 2.00
C VAL A 27 24.32 -13.43 2.46
N LYS A 28 24.57 -13.89 3.70
CA LYS A 28 25.95 -14.10 4.20
C LYS A 28 26.64 -15.29 3.54
N ARG A 29 25.88 -16.35 3.22
CA ARG A 29 26.41 -17.57 2.59
C ARG A 29 26.71 -17.35 1.11
N SER A 30 25.86 -16.58 0.42
CA SER A 30 25.96 -16.31 -1.02
C SER A 30 26.06 -14.79 -1.28
N PRO A 31 27.16 -14.13 -0.90
CA PRO A 31 27.26 -12.67 -0.92
C PRO A 31 27.26 -12.06 -2.33
N ALA A 32 27.55 -12.86 -3.36
CA ALA A 32 27.54 -12.42 -4.75
C ALA A 32 26.20 -12.67 -5.44
N GLU A 33 25.22 -13.28 -4.78
CA GLU A 33 23.92 -13.55 -5.38
C GLU A 33 22.92 -12.43 -5.12
N LEU A 34 22.18 -12.05 -6.15
CA LEU A 34 21.16 -10.99 -6.13
C LEU A 34 19.87 -11.46 -5.44
N ALA A 35 19.37 -12.66 -5.79
CA ALA A 35 18.06 -13.13 -5.36
C ALA A 35 17.87 -13.17 -3.84
N PRO A 36 18.83 -13.65 -3.01
CA PRO A 36 18.72 -13.58 -1.56
C PRO A 36 18.61 -12.15 -1.01
N ARG A 37 19.30 -11.19 -1.62
CA ARG A 37 19.24 -9.78 -1.20
C ARG A 37 17.89 -9.14 -1.51
N LEU A 38 17.34 -9.41 -2.69
CA LEU A 38 16.00 -8.95 -3.07
C LEU A 38 14.95 -9.50 -2.11
N LEU A 39 14.98 -10.81 -1.83
CA LEU A 39 14.07 -11.43 -0.89
C LEU A 39 14.20 -10.83 0.52
N LEU A 40 15.43 -10.63 1.02
CA LEU A 40 15.65 -9.99 2.32
C LEU A 40 15.07 -8.57 2.35
N ALA A 41 15.28 -7.77 1.31
CA ALA A 41 14.72 -6.43 1.22
C ALA A 41 13.18 -6.45 1.21
N GLU A 42 12.58 -7.39 0.48
CA GLU A 42 11.11 -7.58 0.44
C GLU A 42 10.54 -7.96 1.82
N LEU A 43 11.21 -8.84 2.56
CA LEU A 43 10.79 -9.22 3.92
C LEU A 43 10.94 -8.07 4.91
N LEU A 44 11.94 -7.21 4.72
CA LEU A 44 12.16 -6.03 5.55
C LEU A 44 11.04 -4.99 5.42
N LEU A 45 10.28 -4.96 4.31
CA LEU A 45 9.06 -4.13 4.18
C LEU A 45 8.06 -4.48 5.28
N PHE A 46 7.75 -5.77 5.42
CA PHE A 46 6.82 -6.29 6.44
C PHE A 46 7.36 -6.13 7.86
N ALA A 47 8.68 -6.10 8.01
CA ALA A 47 9.32 -5.77 9.29
C ALA A 47 9.32 -4.28 9.61
N GLY A 48 8.87 -3.43 8.68
CA GLY A 48 8.85 -1.99 8.86
C GLY A 48 10.21 -1.30 8.72
N ASN A 49 11.26 -2.04 8.37
CA ASN A 49 12.65 -1.54 8.34
C ASN A 49 13.07 -1.16 6.91
N LEU A 50 12.54 -0.02 6.43
CA LEU A 50 12.78 0.46 5.06
C LEU A 50 14.23 0.91 4.86
N GLU A 51 14.86 1.47 5.89
CA GLU A 51 16.24 1.94 5.84
C GLU A 51 17.20 0.77 5.59
N ARG A 52 17.01 -0.34 6.31
CA ARG A 52 17.81 -1.55 6.09
C ARG A 52 17.52 -2.17 4.72
N ALA A 53 16.28 -2.14 4.25
CA ALA A 53 15.93 -2.60 2.91
C ALA A 53 16.69 -1.79 1.84
N ASP A 54 16.75 -0.45 1.96
CA ASP A 54 17.49 0.41 1.03
C ASP A 54 19.00 0.10 1.02
N VAL A 55 19.61 -0.10 2.19
CA VAL A 55 21.04 -0.49 2.30
C VAL A 55 21.31 -1.83 1.61
N ILE A 56 20.44 -2.82 1.78
CA ILE A 56 20.58 -4.13 1.12
C ILE A 56 20.45 -4.00 -0.41
N LEU A 57 19.53 -3.16 -0.89
CA LEU A 57 19.35 -2.90 -2.31
C LEU A 57 20.50 -2.10 -2.92
N ASP A 58 21.04 -1.13 -2.20
CA ASP A 58 22.22 -0.39 -2.65
C ASP A 58 23.42 -1.32 -2.89
N ALA A 59 23.67 -2.23 -1.95
CA ALA A 59 24.70 -3.25 -2.11
C ALA A 59 24.39 -4.22 -3.26
N ALA A 60 23.13 -4.53 -3.54
CA ALA A 60 22.71 -5.40 -4.64
C ALA A 60 23.01 -4.77 -6.02
N ALA A 61 22.82 -3.47 -6.17
CA ALA A 61 23.11 -2.74 -7.40
C ALA A 61 24.61 -2.77 -7.81
N GLN A 62 25.50 -2.96 -6.83
CA GLN A 62 26.96 -3.05 -7.06
C GLN A 62 27.42 -4.45 -7.48
N ILE A 63 26.61 -5.47 -7.23
CA ILE A 63 26.95 -6.88 -7.51
C ILE A 63 26.58 -7.25 -8.95
N ASP A 64 25.41 -6.80 -9.40
CA ASP A 64 24.86 -7.15 -10.71
C ASP A 64 24.40 -5.87 -11.44
N PRO A 65 25.22 -5.36 -12.39
CA PRO A 65 24.83 -4.18 -13.18
C PRO A 65 23.55 -4.38 -14.01
N ASP A 66 23.22 -5.59 -14.42
CA ASP A 66 22.01 -5.89 -15.22
C ASP A 66 20.75 -5.77 -14.35
N ALA A 67 20.87 -5.90 -13.03
CA ALA A 67 19.78 -5.72 -12.08
C ALA A 67 19.49 -4.25 -11.71
N ILE A 68 20.27 -3.30 -12.23
CA ILE A 68 20.21 -1.89 -11.80
C ILE A 68 18.80 -1.29 -11.96
N LEU A 69 18.07 -1.66 -13.02
CA LEU A 69 16.70 -1.17 -13.26
C LEU A 69 15.73 -1.67 -12.19
N VAL A 70 15.76 -2.98 -11.90
CA VAL A 70 14.86 -3.62 -10.89
C VAL A 70 15.17 -3.11 -9.50
N VAL A 71 16.45 -2.95 -9.16
CA VAL A 71 16.89 -2.42 -7.87
C VAL A 71 16.53 -0.94 -7.73
N SER A 72 16.74 -0.14 -8.78
CA SER A 72 16.40 1.28 -8.80
C SER A 72 14.90 1.49 -8.61
N GLU A 73 14.06 0.75 -9.34
CA GLU A 73 12.61 0.79 -9.18
C GLU A 73 12.21 0.48 -7.72
N PHE A 74 12.75 -0.58 -7.14
CA PHE A 74 12.43 -0.96 -5.77
C PHE A 74 12.85 0.14 -4.78
N ARG A 75 14.02 0.74 -4.94
CA ARG A 75 14.48 1.87 -4.12
C ARG A 75 13.59 3.11 -4.29
N GLN A 76 13.06 3.38 -5.48
CA GLN A 76 12.09 4.46 -5.67
C GLN A 76 10.78 4.16 -4.93
N LEU A 77 10.28 2.92 -4.97
CA LEU A 77 9.10 2.53 -4.19
C LEU A 77 9.32 2.68 -2.69
N LEU A 78 10.53 2.36 -2.18
CA LEU A 78 10.89 2.64 -0.78
C LEU A 78 10.78 4.14 -0.44
N ARG A 79 11.27 5.03 -1.33
CA ARG A 79 11.16 6.49 -1.14
C ARG A 79 9.71 6.95 -1.10
N ALA A 80 8.89 6.43 -2.00
CA ALA A 80 7.45 6.73 -2.03
C ALA A 80 6.75 6.25 -0.74
N GLU A 81 7.08 5.05 -0.24
CA GLU A 81 6.56 4.54 1.04
C GLU A 81 7.07 5.36 2.23
N MET A 82 8.31 5.81 2.21
CA MET A 82 8.82 6.72 3.25
C MET A 82 8.03 8.05 3.25
N ALA A 83 7.69 8.58 2.07
CA ALA A 83 6.85 9.77 1.95
C ALA A 83 5.44 9.53 2.51
N ARG A 84 4.84 8.34 2.24
CA ARG A 84 3.57 7.90 2.81
C ARG A 84 3.61 7.83 4.34
N ARG A 85 4.67 7.28 4.92
CA ARG A 85 4.86 7.25 6.39
C ARG A 85 5.06 8.65 6.97
N GLN A 86 5.83 9.49 6.31
CA GLN A 86 6.04 10.89 6.72
C GLN A 86 4.73 11.68 6.68
N PHE A 87 3.84 11.43 5.71
CA PHE A 87 2.51 12.04 5.71
C PHE A 87 1.76 11.73 7.02
N ARG A 88 1.70 10.47 7.43
CA ARG A 88 0.99 10.10 8.66
C ARG A 88 1.64 10.67 9.92
N ARG A 89 2.96 10.60 10.05
CA ARG A 89 3.69 11.01 11.27
C ARG A 89 3.95 12.51 11.32
N ASP A 90 4.46 13.04 10.22
CA ASP A 90 5.10 14.37 10.19
C ASP A 90 4.26 15.40 9.42
N GLY A 91 3.17 14.96 8.75
CA GLY A 91 2.29 15.83 7.98
C GLY A 91 2.85 16.24 6.61
N ARG A 92 3.81 15.47 6.06
CA ARG A 92 4.26 15.70 4.68
C ARG A 92 3.08 15.53 3.73
N ILE A 93 2.77 16.57 2.96
CA ILE A 93 1.63 16.55 2.02
C ILE A 93 1.91 15.57 0.88
N PRO A 94 0.95 14.67 0.52
CA PRO A 94 1.03 13.84 -0.68
C PRO A 94 0.98 14.69 -1.95
N GLU A 95 1.36 14.12 -3.08
CA GLU A 95 1.20 14.79 -4.37
C GLU A 95 -0.23 14.57 -4.92
N PHE A 96 -0.71 15.50 -5.72
CA PHE A 96 -2.02 15.44 -6.36
C PHE A 96 -1.89 15.68 -7.86
N LEU A 97 -2.79 15.08 -8.63
CA LEU A 97 -2.97 15.41 -10.04
C LEU A 97 -3.94 16.62 -10.15
N GLY A 98 -3.40 17.82 -10.05
CA GLY A 98 -4.18 19.06 -9.95
C GLY A 98 -4.52 19.44 -8.50
N ALA A 99 -5.51 20.32 -8.31
CA ALA A 99 -5.96 20.72 -6.98
C ALA A 99 -6.68 19.56 -6.25
N PRO A 100 -6.49 19.43 -4.92
CA PRO A 100 -7.28 18.49 -4.12
C PRO A 100 -8.78 18.79 -4.25
N THR A 101 -9.59 17.74 -4.27
CA THR A 101 -11.05 17.89 -4.21
C THR A 101 -11.48 18.34 -2.81
N PRO A 102 -12.71 18.91 -2.64
CA PRO A 102 -13.20 19.24 -1.30
C PRO A 102 -13.18 18.05 -0.35
N ALA A 103 -13.57 16.85 -0.80
CA ALA A 103 -13.49 15.63 0.02
C ALA A 103 -12.05 15.31 0.46
N LEU A 104 -11.06 15.41 -0.44
CA LEU A 104 -9.64 15.21 -0.08
C LEU A 104 -9.13 16.28 0.90
N ALA A 105 -9.61 17.52 0.81
CA ALA A 105 -9.25 18.57 1.76
C ALA A 105 -9.75 18.23 3.18
N GLU A 106 -10.95 17.68 3.30
CA GLU A 106 -11.49 17.19 4.57
C GLU A 106 -10.66 16.01 5.10
N ILE A 107 -10.29 15.04 4.27
CA ILE A 107 -9.41 13.93 4.70
C ILE A 107 -8.05 14.44 5.19
N LEU A 108 -7.46 15.45 4.55
CA LEU A 108 -6.25 16.09 5.07
C LEU A 108 -6.48 16.71 6.45
N GLY A 109 -7.65 17.35 6.67
CA GLY A 109 -8.09 17.87 7.95
C GLY A 109 -8.20 16.77 9.03
N ALA A 110 -8.81 15.63 8.67
CA ALA A 110 -8.90 14.46 9.56
C ALA A 110 -7.52 13.97 10.02
N HIS A 111 -6.56 13.88 9.11
CA HIS A 111 -5.19 13.49 9.47
C HIS A 111 -4.47 14.54 10.33
N VAL A 112 -4.73 15.83 10.13
CA VAL A 112 -4.20 16.89 11.01
C VAL A 112 -4.76 16.75 12.42
N ALA A 113 -6.07 16.56 12.54
CA ALA A 113 -6.75 16.35 13.84
C ALA A 113 -6.22 15.10 14.55
N LEU A 114 -6.05 13.96 13.84
CA LEU A 114 -5.48 12.75 14.43
C LEU A 114 -4.07 12.97 14.98
N ARG A 115 -3.20 13.68 14.25
CA ARG A 115 -1.85 13.99 14.74
C ARG A 115 -1.87 14.93 15.96
N ALA A 116 -2.89 15.77 16.07
CA ALA A 116 -3.11 16.61 17.24
C ALA A 116 -3.75 15.86 18.44
N GLY A 117 -4.15 14.59 18.24
CA GLY A 117 -4.81 13.77 19.25
C GLY A 117 -6.31 14.05 19.39
N ASP A 118 -6.90 14.83 18.49
CA ASP A 118 -8.32 15.19 18.46
C ASP A 118 -9.10 14.21 17.57
N ALA A 119 -9.56 13.11 18.18
CA ALA A 119 -10.27 12.06 17.47
C ALA A 119 -11.69 12.49 17.06
N GLU A 120 -12.35 13.35 17.84
CA GLU A 120 -13.70 13.87 17.53
C GLU A 120 -13.65 14.77 16.29
N ALA A 121 -12.71 15.71 16.24
CA ALA A 121 -12.52 16.54 15.05
C ALA A 121 -12.14 15.71 13.82
N ALA A 122 -11.32 14.65 13.98
CA ALA A 122 -10.96 13.74 12.88
C ALA A 122 -12.18 13.01 12.34
N ALA A 123 -13.07 12.52 13.21
CA ALA A 123 -14.32 11.87 12.80
C ALA A 123 -15.25 12.86 12.08
N GLY A 124 -15.35 14.10 12.58
CA GLY A 124 -16.11 15.17 11.91
C GLY A 124 -15.62 15.46 10.49
N HIS A 125 -14.32 15.58 10.32
CA HIS A 125 -13.71 15.75 8.98
C HIS A 125 -13.93 14.53 8.07
N ALA A 126 -13.80 13.30 8.58
CA ALA A 126 -14.06 12.10 7.79
C ALA A 126 -15.52 11.99 7.34
N ALA A 127 -16.47 12.34 8.22
CA ALA A 127 -17.89 12.40 7.88
C ALA A 127 -18.18 13.47 6.81
N ALA A 128 -17.60 14.66 6.93
CA ALA A 128 -17.71 15.70 5.91
C ALA A 128 -17.11 15.26 4.56
N ALA A 129 -16.00 14.54 4.58
CA ALA A 129 -15.40 13.99 3.37
C ALA A 129 -16.33 12.98 2.68
N GLU A 130 -17.00 12.11 3.46
CA GLU A 130 -17.96 11.14 2.93
C GLU A 130 -19.17 11.82 2.30
N GLU A 131 -19.68 12.92 2.88
CA GLU A 131 -20.77 13.71 2.29
C GLU A 131 -20.37 14.43 1.00
N LEU A 132 -19.10 14.85 0.91
CA LEU A 132 -18.58 15.62 -0.23
C LEU A 132 -18.09 14.76 -1.39
N ARG A 133 -17.73 13.49 -1.15
CA ARG A 133 -17.27 12.62 -2.23
C ARG A 133 -18.45 12.24 -3.16
N PRO A 134 -18.26 12.25 -4.47
CA PRO A 134 -19.25 11.68 -5.36
C PRO A 134 -19.29 10.15 -5.21
N ARG A 135 -20.46 9.57 -5.43
CA ARG A 135 -20.57 8.13 -5.69
C ARG A 135 -19.96 7.83 -7.04
N VAL A 136 -19.18 6.77 -7.12
CA VAL A 136 -18.48 6.37 -8.34
C VAL A 136 -18.96 4.97 -8.75
N PRO A 137 -19.95 4.88 -9.65
CA PRO A 137 -20.44 3.61 -10.16
C PRO A 137 -19.45 2.99 -11.14
N GLY A 138 -19.54 1.68 -11.33
CA GLY A 138 -18.64 0.97 -12.23
C GLY A 138 -18.84 -0.53 -12.24
N HIS A 139 -17.75 -1.24 -12.60
CA HIS A 139 -17.68 -2.69 -12.65
C HIS A 139 -16.39 -3.19 -12.00
N LEU A 140 -16.49 -4.31 -11.31
CA LEU A 140 -15.36 -5.14 -10.88
C LEU A 140 -15.44 -6.45 -11.66
N GLY A 141 -14.64 -6.59 -12.71
CA GLY A 141 -14.84 -7.62 -13.71
C GLY A 141 -16.28 -7.54 -14.28
N ASP A 142 -17.04 -8.62 -14.18
CA ASP A 142 -18.43 -8.67 -14.66
C ASP A 142 -19.47 -8.13 -13.65
N THR A 143 -19.07 -7.83 -12.41
CA THR A 143 -19.98 -7.41 -11.34
C THR A 143 -20.13 -5.90 -11.31
N LYS A 144 -21.37 -5.41 -11.48
CA LYS A 144 -21.71 -3.99 -11.44
C LYS A 144 -21.88 -3.53 -9.99
N PHE A 145 -21.40 -2.31 -9.70
CA PHE A 145 -21.64 -1.60 -8.43
C PHE A 145 -22.13 -0.16 -8.70
N ASP A 146 -22.83 0.42 -7.73
CA ASP A 146 -23.32 1.81 -7.77
C ASP A 146 -22.39 2.80 -7.06
N ASP A 147 -21.47 2.30 -6.26
CA ASP A 147 -20.44 3.09 -5.59
C ASP A 147 -19.20 2.24 -5.29
N PHE A 148 -18.04 2.89 -5.24
CA PHE A 148 -16.77 2.26 -4.85
C PHE A 148 -16.01 3.15 -3.87
N ARG A 149 -15.62 2.57 -2.72
CA ARG A 149 -14.82 3.26 -1.72
C ARG A 149 -13.91 2.30 -0.95
N ASP A 150 -12.86 2.83 -0.31
CA ASP A 150 -12.18 2.09 0.74
C ASP A 150 -13.09 1.97 1.98
N ALA A 151 -13.06 0.84 2.66
CA ALA A 151 -13.86 0.61 3.86
C ALA A 151 -13.35 1.41 5.08
N CYS A 152 -12.11 1.89 5.05
CA CYS A 152 -11.55 2.81 6.04
C CYS A 152 -11.98 4.24 5.73
N ASP A 153 -12.57 4.94 6.71
CA ASP A 153 -13.09 6.31 6.53
C ASP A 153 -12.01 7.32 6.13
N LEU A 154 -10.77 7.11 6.57
CA LEU A 154 -9.64 7.97 6.19
C LEU A 154 -9.16 7.77 4.75
N HIS A 155 -9.69 6.78 4.02
CA HIS A 155 -9.27 6.44 2.66
C HIS A 155 -10.45 6.34 1.68
N ALA A 156 -11.67 6.67 2.12
CA ALA A 156 -12.92 6.34 1.42
C ALA A 156 -12.94 6.74 -0.05
N GLY A 157 -12.51 7.94 -0.41
CA GLY A 157 -12.72 8.54 -1.73
C GLY A 157 -11.48 8.61 -2.62
N TYR A 158 -10.39 7.87 -2.36
CA TYR A 158 -9.19 7.96 -3.17
C TYR A 158 -8.29 6.71 -3.10
N PHE A 159 -7.48 6.56 -4.12
CA PHE A 159 -6.37 5.61 -4.13
C PHE A 159 -5.08 6.27 -3.66
N GLU A 160 -4.40 5.67 -2.69
CA GLU A 160 -2.98 5.92 -2.44
C GLU A 160 -2.16 5.25 -3.54
N VAL A 161 -1.24 6.00 -4.15
CA VAL A 161 -0.45 5.52 -5.27
C VAL A 161 1.03 5.82 -5.04
N LEU A 162 1.87 4.79 -5.19
CA LEU A 162 3.31 4.90 -5.21
C LEU A 162 3.80 4.73 -6.65
N THR A 163 4.74 5.60 -7.07
CA THR A 163 5.28 5.55 -8.44
C THR A 163 6.70 5.03 -8.47
N THR A 164 7.11 4.48 -9.61
CA THR A 164 8.50 4.07 -9.90
C THR A 164 9.48 5.26 -9.98
N THR A 165 8.98 6.49 -9.84
CA THR A 165 9.79 7.72 -9.72
C THR A 165 9.95 8.20 -8.27
N GLY A 166 9.47 7.43 -7.29
CA GLY A 166 9.65 7.71 -5.87
C GLY A 166 8.64 8.69 -5.27
N LYS A 167 7.50 8.87 -5.93
CA LYS A 167 6.46 9.81 -5.50
C LYS A 167 5.28 9.08 -4.88
N TYR A 168 4.62 9.75 -3.93
CA TYR A 168 3.41 9.31 -3.26
C TYR A 168 2.27 10.24 -3.62
N PHE A 169 1.24 9.71 -4.29
CA PHE A 169 0.07 10.44 -4.75
C PHE A 169 -1.19 9.98 -4.05
N TRP A 170 -2.16 10.90 -3.96
CA TRP A 170 -3.57 10.61 -3.76
C TRP A 170 -4.32 10.91 -5.04
N ILE A 171 -5.00 9.89 -5.58
CA ILE A 171 -5.81 10.01 -6.80
C ILE A 171 -7.28 9.82 -6.41
N PRO A 172 -8.14 10.86 -6.51
CA PRO A 172 -9.56 10.73 -6.25
C PRO A 172 -10.16 9.62 -7.10
N THR A 173 -11.03 8.79 -6.50
CA THR A 173 -11.65 7.66 -7.20
C THR A 173 -12.46 8.12 -8.42
N GLU A 174 -13.13 9.27 -8.32
CA GLU A 174 -13.89 9.89 -9.43
C GLU A 174 -13.03 10.38 -10.61
N ARG A 175 -11.70 10.29 -10.50
CA ARG A 175 -10.78 10.60 -11.60
C ARG A 175 -10.14 9.35 -12.22
N VAL A 176 -10.34 8.18 -11.64
CA VAL A 176 -9.84 6.92 -12.18
C VAL A 176 -10.83 6.37 -13.20
N GLU A 177 -10.40 6.18 -14.45
CA GLU A 177 -11.22 5.53 -15.49
C GLU A 177 -11.14 4.01 -15.35
N THR A 178 -9.93 3.49 -15.25
CA THR A 178 -9.68 2.04 -15.09
C THR A 178 -8.54 1.78 -14.10
N ALA A 179 -8.60 0.63 -13.44
CA ALA A 179 -7.49 0.12 -12.64
C ALA A 179 -7.39 -1.42 -12.80
N GLU A 180 -6.37 -1.89 -13.52
CA GLU A 180 -6.06 -3.31 -13.67
C GLU A 180 -5.02 -3.73 -12.64
N PHE A 181 -5.39 -4.60 -11.69
CA PHE A 181 -4.50 -5.12 -10.65
C PHE A 181 -3.81 -6.40 -11.11
N HIS A 182 -2.49 -6.38 -11.16
CA HIS A 182 -1.70 -7.53 -11.59
C HIS A 182 -1.54 -8.57 -10.49
N ALA A 183 -1.56 -9.86 -10.85
CA ALA A 183 -1.38 -10.94 -9.90
C ALA A 183 -0.02 -10.85 -9.18
N PRO A 184 0.04 -11.03 -7.84
CA PRO A 184 1.28 -10.98 -7.09
C PRO A 184 2.21 -12.15 -7.46
N LYS A 185 3.49 -11.85 -7.68
CA LYS A 185 4.52 -12.82 -8.07
C LYS A 185 5.58 -13.01 -6.99
N ARG A 186 5.75 -12.05 -6.10
CA ARG A 186 6.79 -12.02 -5.06
C ARG A 186 6.26 -11.35 -3.78
N PRO A 187 6.95 -11.49 -2.62
CA PRO A 187 6.49 -10.91 -1.36
C PRO A 187 6.14 -9.42 -1.41
N ARG A 188 6.96 -8.58 -2.07
CA ARG A 188 6.68 -7.14 -2.16
C ARG A 188 5.34 -6.81 -2.83
N ASP A 189 4.86 -7.68 -3.75
CA ASP A 189 3.58 -7.45 -4.46
C ASP A 189 2.38 -7.67 -3.52
N LEU A 190 2.57 -8.31 -2.36
CA LEU A 190 1.60 -8.43 -1.28
C LEU A 190 1.63 -7.22 -0.34
N TYR A 191 2.69 -6.41 -0.40
CA TYR A 191 2.84 -5.15 0.35
C TYR A 191 2.40 -3.94 -0.49
N TRP A 192 2.75 -3.93 -1.77
CA TRP A 192 2.34 -2.96 -2.77
C TRP A 192 1.78 -3.67 -3.99
N ARG A 193 0.47 -3.60 -4.19
CA ARG A 193 -0.17 -4.21 -5.36
C ARG A 193 0.17 -3.40 -6.60
N ARG A 194 0.82 -4.05 -7.57
CA ARG A 194 1.07 -3.45 -8.88
C ARG A 194 -0.24 -3.34 -9.64
N ALA A 195 -0.51 -2.18 -10.22
CA ALA A 195 -1.68 -1.92 -11.04
C ALA A 195 -1.33 -1.05 -12.23
N THR A 196 -2.06 -1.19 -13.32
CA THR A 196 -2.10 -0.21 -14.42
C THR A 196 -3.34 0.65 -14.21
N VAL A 197 -3.15 1.96 -14.12
CA VAL A 197 -4.24 2.92 -13.83
C VAL A 197 -4.34 3.93 -14.96
N SER A 198 -5.56 4.20 -15.43
CA SER A 198 -5.90 5.30 -16.34
C SER A 198 -6.64 6.38 -15.55
N VAL A 199 -6.20 7.63 -15.71
CA VAL A 199 -6.77 8.78 -15.00
C VAL A 199 -7.36 9.77 -16.00
N LYS A 200 -8.62 10.11 -15.84
CA LYS A 200 -9.37 11.04 -16.70
C LYS A 200 -8.65 12.37 -16.89
N GLY A 201 -8.24 12.62 -18.11
CA GLY A 201 -7.48 13.82 -18.46
C GLY A 201 -6.09 13.91 -17.80
N GLY A 202 -5.59 12.79 -17.30
CA GLY A 202 -4.31 12.65 -16.63
C GLY A 202 -3.41 11.59 -17.29
N PRO A 203 -2.37 11.15 -16.59
CA PRO A 203 -1.48 10.10 -17.10
C PRO A 203 -2.08 8.72 -16.95
N ASP A 204 -1.72 7.84 -17.90
CA ASP A 204 -1.89 6.39 -17.78
C ASP A 204 -0.55 5.78 -17.40
N GLY A 205 -0.55 4.71 -16.65
CA GLY A 205 0.68 4.00 -16.36
C GLY A 205 0.64 2.98 -15.23
N GLU A 206 1.80 2.34 -15.07
CA GLU A 206 2.01 1.38 -14.00
C GLU A 206 2.31 2.11 -12.68
N VAL A 207 1.59 1.70 -11.65
CA VAL A 207 1.68 2.24 -10.29
C VAL A 207 1.62 1.11 -9.26
N TYR A 208 1.86 1.45 -8.00
CA TYR A 208 1.77 0.51 -6.89
C TYR A 208 0.82 1.07 -5.82
N VAL A 209 -0.21 0.30 -5.51
CA VAL A 209 -1.20 0.64 -4.48
C VAL A 209 -0.82 -0.05 -3.18
N PRO A 210 -0.62 0.67 -2.06
CA PRO A 210 -0.34 0.04 -0.77
C PRO A 210 -1.43 -0.96 -0.41
N ALA A 211 -1.05 -2.21 -0.18
CA ALA A 211 -2.00 -3.28 0.12
C ALA A 211 -2.37 -3.35 1.61
N LEU A 212 -1.62 -2.63 2.44
CA LEU A 212 -1.82 -2.58 3.88
C LEU A 212 -2.23 -1.17 4.30
N TYR A 213 -3.19 -1.11 5.23
CA TYR A 213 -3.41 0.12 5.98
C TYR A 213 -2.13 0.52 6.72
N GLY A 214 -1.86 1.81 6.75
CA GLY A 214 -0.65 2.29 7.39
C GLY A 214 -0.72 2.14 8.90
N SER A 215 0.24 1.44 9.48
CA SER A 215 0.40 1.32 10.92
C SER A 215 1.87 1.46 11.31
N ASP A 216 2.13 2.20 12.40
CA ASP A 216 3.43 2.28 13.03
C ASP A 216 3.58 1.26 14.18
N ASN A 217 2.51 0.51 14.49
CA ASN A 217 2.54 -0.56 15.48
C ASN A 217 3.18 -1.82 14.88
N LEU A 218 4.41 -2.09 15.25
CA LEU A 218 5.16 -3.28 14.83
C LEU A 218 4.81 -4.54 15.66
N ASP A 219 4.07 -4.39 16.75
CA ASP A 219 3.63 -5.49 17.63
C ASP A 219 2.25 -6.05 17.25
N GLN A 220 1.75 -5.71 16.05
CA GLN A 220 0.52 -6.28 15.52
C GLN A 220 0.62 -7.79 15.34
N GLU A 221 -0.55 -8.46 15.41
CA GLU A 221 -0.64 -9.88 15.05
C GLU A 221 0.00 -10.16 13.68
N PRO A 222 0.73 -11.27 13.53
CA PRO A 222 1.42 -11.60 12.28
C PRO A 222 0.50 -11.61 11.05
N ALA A 223 -0.76 -12.04 11.20
CA ALA A 223 -1.72 -12.06 10.09
C ALA A 223 -2.06 -10.65 9.59
N LEU A 224 -2.25 -9.68 10.48
CA LEU A 224 -2.48 -8.28 10.13
C LEU A 224 -1.23 -7.67 9.49
N ARG A 225 -0.08 -7.87 10.10
CA ARG A 225 1.20 -7.34 9.62
C ARG A 225 1.58 -7.84 8.23
N LEU A 226 1.20 -9.08 7.90
CA LEU A 226 1.46 -9.70 6.59
C LEU A 226 0.34 -9.46 5.57
N GLY A 227 -0.70 -8.68 5.92
CA GLY A 227 -1.82 -8.42 5.04
C GLY A 227 -2.67 -9.65 4.72
N ARG A 228 -2.77 -10.60 5.66
CA ARG A 228 -3.57 -11.84 5.53
C ARG A 228 -4.90 -11.76 6.26
N ALA A 229 -5.07 -10.74 7.05
CA ALA A 229 -6.29 -10.41 7.78
C ALA A 229 -6.49 -8.91 7.80
N THR A 230 -7.69 -8.50 8.13
CA THR A 230 -8.08 -7.11 8.38
C THR A 230 -8.76 -7.06 9.74
N ASP A 231 -8.46 -6.00 10.48
CA ASP A 231 -9.15 -5.64 11.71
C ASP A 231 -9.55 -4.17 11.67
N TRP A 232 -10.44 -3.77 12.54
CA TRP A 232 -11.03 -2.43 12.55
C TRP A 232 -10.90 -1.80 13.93
N ILE A 233 -10.47 -0.54 13.93
CA ILE A 233 -10.44 0.31 15.12
C ILE A 233 -11.57 1.34 14.94
N GLU A 234 -12.57 1.25 15.79
CA GLU A 234 -13.64 2.24 15.85
C GLU A 234 -13.42 3.13 17.10
N LYS A 235 -13.32 4.43 16.86
CA LYS A 235 -13.17 5.41 17.93
C LYS A 235 -13.85 6.72 17.56
N ASP A 236 -14.72 7.20 18.44
CA ASP A 236 -15.47 8.46 18.30
C ASP A 236 -16.25 8.54 16.96
N GLY A 237 -16.71 7.40 16.43
CA GLY A 237 -17.43 7.31 15.16
C GLY A 237 -16.52 7.25 13.91
N LEU A 238 -15.20 7.20 14.08
CA LEU A 238 -14.24 7.02 12.99
C LEU A 238 -13.81 5.56 12.90
N VAL A 239 -14.00 4.95 11.74
CA VAL A 239 -13.59 3.56 11.44
C VAL A 239 -12.27 3.55 10.68
N GLN A 240 -11.26 2.92 11.27
CA GLN A 240 -9.94 2.78 10.68
C GLN A 240 -9.58 1.31 10.48
N GLY A 241 -9.10 0.98 9.28
CA GLY A 241 -8.63 -0.36 8.97
C GLY A 241 -7.20 -0.62 9.46
N VAL A 242 -6.92 -1.87 9.80
CA VAL A 242 -5.61 -2.41 10.17
C VAL A 242 -5.36 -3.71 9.40
N GLY A 243 -4.18 -3.90 8.86
CA GLY A 243 -3.85 -5.07 8.05
C GLY A 243 -4.17 -4.87 6.58
N GLN A 244 -4.76 -5.86 5.92
CA GLN A 244 -5.08 -5.81 4.50
C GLN A 244 -6.15 -4.75 4.20
N ARG A 245 -5.97 -3.98 3.13
CA ARG A 245 -6.99 -3.03 2.66
C ARG A 245 -8.21 -3.76 2.10
N ILE A 246 -9.36 -3.24 2.47
CA ILE A 246 -10.67 -3.69 2.00
C ILE A 246 -11.36 -2.53 1.29
N PHE A 247 -11.93 -2.83 0.13
CA PHE A 247 -12.79 -1.90 -0.61
C PHE A 247 -14.23 -2.38 -0.57
N LEU A 248 -15.16 -1.46 -0.66
CA LEU A 248 -16.58 -1.72 -0.85
C LEU A 248 -16.93 -1.42 -2.31
N ALA A 249 -17.39 -2.44 -3.02
CA ALA A 249 -17.95 -2.33 -4.37
C ALA A 249 -19.47 -2.55 -4.28
N GLY A 250 -20.24 -1.47 -4.14
CA GLY A 250 -21.63 -1.55 -3.67
C GLY A 250 -21.69 -2.16 -2.27
N ASP A 251 -22.45 -3.24 -2.11
CA ASP A 251 -22.62 -3.95 -0.84
C ASP A 251 -21.53 -5.03 -0.58
N GLU A 252 -20.63 -5.26 -1.53
CA GLU A 252 -19.60 -6.31 -1.42
C GLU A 252 -18.28 -5.75 -0.89
N ALA A 253 -17.73 -6.41 0.15
CA ALA A 253 -16.40 -6.14 0.68
C ALA A 253 -15.35 -6.97 -0.07
N VAL A 254 -14.38 -6.30 -0.71
CA VAL A 254 -13.36 -6.93 -1.55
C VAL A 254 -11.98 -6.57 -1.04
N GLY A 255 -11.16 -7.58 -0.73
CA GLY A 255 -9.76 -7.39 -0.34
C GLY A 255 -8.90 -6.96 -1.53
N ILE A 256 -7.95 -6.05 -1.31
CA ILE A 256 -7.04 -5.59 -2.37
C ILE A 256 -6.30 -6.73 -3.06
N GLN A 257 -6.05 -7.84 -2.37
CA GLN A 257 -5.34 -8.99 -2.95
C GLN A 257 -6.19 -9.76 -3.97
N THR A 258 -7.51 -9.58 -3.96
CA THR A 258 -8.46 -10.23 -4.87
C THR A 258 -8.98 -9.31 -5.96
N LEU A 259 -8.65 -8.00 -5.89
CA LEU A 259 -8.99 -7.07 -6.97
C LEU A 259 -8.32 -7.50 -8.28
N THR A 260 -9.08 -7.40 -9.36
CA THR A 260 -8.66 -7.67 -10.73
C THR A 260 -8.75 -6.41 -11.57
N GLU A 261 -9.85 -6.15 -12.21
CA GLU A 261 -10.07 -5.01 -13.08
C GLU A 261 -11.27 -4.20 -12.58
N LEU A 262 -11.03 -2.91 -12.41
CA LEU A 262 -12.05 -1.91 -12.10
C LEU A 262 -12.23 -1.01 -13.30
N GLU A 263 -13.47 -0.83 -13.74
CA GLU A 263 -13.89 0.18 -14.72
C GLU A 263 -14.90 1.11 -14.06
N PHE A 264 -14.61 2.40 -14.05
CA PHE A 264 -15.50 3.41 -13.47
C PHE A 264 -16.29 4.15 -14.54
N ALA A 265 -17.58 4.37 -14.30
CA ALA A 265 -18.48 5.12 -15.19
C ALA A 265 -18.42 6.62 -14.84
N ILE A 266 -17.36 7.32 -15.31
CA ILE A 266 -17.05 8.72 -14.98
C ILE A 266 -17.04 9.65 -16.22
#